data_b1159fe99427dfeaabcdee71193fb208
#
_entry.id   b1159fe99427dfeaabcdee71193fb208
#
_cell.length_a   1.000
_cell.length_b   1.000
_cell.length_c   1.000
_cell.angle_alpha   90.00
_cell.angle_beta   90.00
_cell.angle_gamma   90.00
#
_symmetry.space_group_name_H-M   'P 1'
#
loop_
_entity.id
_entity.type
_entity.pdbx_description
1 polymer ?
#
loop_
_entity_poly.entity_id
_entity_poly.type
_entity_poly.pdbx_seq_one_letter_code
_entity_poly.pdbx_strand_id
1 'polypeptide(L)'
;MVKTFTLRIDLESDKGIKAVPRLLNLLKKYKIKASFYIPMGGESNILDLLRYRRRLKSAGERKIRVFSLLDKIRMILLPKDFVKANEKILKNILEEGHELGLHGWKHREWTRGLEKININDRIVKSKKKYIKIFKREPISFTSPGFNINDEVLEVLKKHRIKFISDFQGEKPKKYGKIKNIPMTILGENKTPIIEYLISKGKNDEEILEYMKKQIKEKKLISFYIHGMFEARFKLNLLEDIFKFIKNKKLNNKRIIDY
;
A
#
# COMPACT_ATOMS: atom_id res chain seq x y z
N MET A 1 -20.05 20.21 1.16
CA MET A 1 -19.25 19.21 0.42
C MET A 1 -19.27 17.89 1.17
N VAL A 2 -19.57 16.79 0.48
CA VAL A 2 -19.56 15.44 1.08
C VAL A 2 -18.10 15.06 1.37
N LYS A 3 -17.83 14.65 2.62
CA LYS A 3 -16.50 14.13 3.01
C LYS A 3 -16.23 12.81 2.30
N THR A 4 -15.03 12.64 1.81
CA THR A 4 -14.62 11.43 1.08
C THR A 4 -13.63 10.60 1.90
N PHE A 5 -13.79 9.28 1.84
CA PHE A 5 -12.90 8.31 2.48
C PHE A 5 -12.21 7.41 1.45
N THR A 6 -10.91 7.22 1.59
CA THR A 6 -10.09 6.34 0.75
C THR A 6 -9.14 5.53 1.63
N LEU A 7 -9.10 4.22 1.39
CA LEU A 7 -8.18 3.30 2.05
C LEU A 7 -7.22 2.70 1.01
N ARG A 8 -5.92 2.87 1.25
CA ARG A 8 -4.83 2.19 0.53
C ARG A 8 -4.29 1.05 1.38
N ILE A 9 -3.99 -0.09 0.75
CA ILE A 9 -3.47 -1.29 1.41
C ILE A 9 -2.27 -1.80 0.62
N ASP A 10 -1.08 -1.76 1.22
CA ASP A 10 0.15 -2.21 0.58
C ASP A 10 0.45 -3.67 0.98
N LEU A 11 0.56 -4.54 -0.04
CA LEU A 11 0.77 -5.99 0.09
C LEU A 11 2.22 -6.35 -0.23
N GLU A 12 3.12 -6.21 0.73
CA GLU A 12 4.57 -6.31 0.52
C GLU A 12 5.16 -7.70 0.81
N SER A 13 4.34 -8.70 1.18
CA SER A 13 4.83 -10.01 1.59
C SER A 13 3.79 -11.12 1.47
N ASP A 14 4.25 -12.38 1.40
CA ASP A 14 3.41 -13.58 1.43
C ASP A 14 2.46 -13.61 2.64
N LYS A 15 2.99 -13.28 3.84
CA LYS A 15 2.16 -13.22 5.06
C LYS A 15 1.10 -12.14 5.03
N GLY A 16 1.41 -11.01 4.38
CA GLY A 16 0.45 -9.92 4.19
C GLY A 16 -0.70 -10.33 3.27
N ILE A 17 -0.39 -11.01 2.16
CA ILE A 17 -1.42 -11.48 1.23
C ILE A 17 -2.30 -12.55 1.88
N LYS A 18 -1.73 -13.47 2.65
CA LYS A 18 -2.48 -14.51 3.38
C LYS A 18 -3.44 -13.94 4.44
N ALA A 19 -3.23 -12.72 4.90
CA ALA A 19 -4.15 -12.03 5.80
C ALA A 19 -5.32 -11.34 5.08
N VAL A 20 -5.23 -11.15 3.76
CA VAL A 20 -6.25 -10.46 2.95
C VAL A 20 -7.66 -11.03 3.10
N PRO A 21 -7.92 -12.35 3.12
CA PRO A 21 -9.29 -12.85 3.26
C PRO A 21 -10.01 -12.34 4.50
N ARG A 22 -9.32 -12.24 5.64
CA ARG A 22 -9.89 -11.68 6.88
C ARG A 22 -10.19 -10.19 6.72
N LEU A 23 -9.31 -9.46 6.05
CA LEU A 23 -9.51 -8.03 5.77
C LEU A 23 -10.66 -7.80 4.78
N LEU A 24 -10.79 -8.64 3.74
CA LEU A 24 -11.92 -8.57 2.79
C LEU A 24 -13.26 -8.77 3.49
N ASN A 25 -13.36 -9.74 4.40
CA ASN A 25 -14.55 -9.95 5.22
C ASN A 25 -14.91 -8.70 6.02
N LEU A 26 -13.91 -8.04 6.62
CA LEU A 26 -14.11 -6.81 7.36
C LEU A 26 -14.56 -5.66 6.45
N LEU A 27 -13.91 -5.47 5.31
CA LEU A 27 -14.29 -4.45 4.31
C LEU A 27 -15.70 -4.67 3.78
N LYS A 28 -16.09 -5.91 3.52
CA LYS A 28 -17.43 -6.30 3.09
C LYS A 28 -18.48 -5.96 4.15
N LYS A 29 -18.23 -6.30 5.43
CA LYS A 29 -19.11 -5.98 6.58
C LYS A 29 -19.45 -4.49 6.64
N TYR A 30 -18.48 -3.63 6.38
CA TYR A 30 -18.67 -2.16 6.42
C TYR A 30 -18.95 -1.53 5.06
N LYS A 31 -19.10 -2.33 3.99
CA LYS A 31 -19.31 -1.87 2.60
C LYS A 31 -18.23 -0.90 2.12
N ILE A 32 -16.98 -1.11 2.53
CA ILE A 32 -15.83 -0.31 2.13
C ILE A 32 -15.15 -0.95 0.94
N LYS A 33 -14.88 -0.15 -0.11
CA LYS A 33 -14.00 -0.52 -1.21
C LYS A 33 -12.64 0.16 -1.00
N ALA A 34 -11.57 -0.60 -1.20
CA ALA A 34 -10.20 -0.17 -0.97
C ALA A 34 -9.34 -0.34 -2.22
N SER A 35 -8.16 0.30 -2.22
CA SER A 35 -7.15 0.18 -3.27
C SER A 35 -5.95 -0.60 -2.72
N PHE A 36 -5.73 -1.78 -3.24
CA PHE A 36 -4.61 -2.65 -2.89
C PHE A 36 -3.46 -2.44 -3.87
N TYR A 37 -2.23 -2.51 -3.37
CA TYR A 37 -1.02 -2.36 -4.18
C TYR A 37 -0.03 -3.47 -3.90
N ILE A 38 0.56 -4.04 -4.97
CA ILE A 38 1.41 -5.21 -4.87
C ILE A 38 2.68 -5.08 -5.74
N PRO A 39 3.89 -5.36 -5.18
CA PRO A 39 5.09 -5.50 -5.99
C PRO A 39 5.06 -6.83 -6.75
N MET A 40 5.25 -6.77 -8.06
CA MET A 40 5.10 -7.95 -8.93
C MET A 40 6.29 -8.89 -8.95
N GLY A 41 7.47 -8.48 -8.47
CA GLY A 41 8.72 -9.24 -8.54
C GLY A 41 8.96 -10.22 -7.40
N GLY A 42 8.04 -10.31 -6.44
CA GLY A 42 8.19 -11.22 -5.28
C GLY A 42 9.15 -10.71 -4.21
N GLU A 43 9.63 -11.63 -3.37
CA GLU A 43 10.56 -11.33 -2.27
C GLU A 43 11.96 -10.98 -2.79
N SER A 44 12.68 -10.18 -2.01
CA SER A 44 14.11 -9.88 -2.27
C SER A 44 14.99 -11.08 -1.89
N ASN A 45 15.92 -11.44 -2.74
CA ASN A 45 16.91 -12.48 -2.49
C ASN A 45 18.20 -11.92 -1.88
N ILE A 46 19.19 -12.79 -1.63
CA ILE A 46 20.48 -12.41 -1.06
C ILE A 46 21.24 -11.40 -1.94
N LEU A 47 21.17 -11.52 -3.27
CA LEU A 47 21.81 -10.58 -4.19
C LEU A 47 21.17 -9.20 -4.10
N ASP A 48 19.84 -9.13 -3.96
CA ASP A 48 19.13 -7.88 -3.74
C ASP A 48 19.55 -7.23 -2.40
N LEU A 49 19.79 -8.03 -1.37
CA LEU A 49 20.26 -7.55 -0.07
C LEU A 49 21.66 -6.96 -0.15
N LEU A 50 22.56 -7.60 -0.90
CA LEU A 50 23.93 -7.13 -1.11
C LEU A 50 23.96 -5.88 -1.99
N ARG A 51 23.18 -5.86 -3.08
CA ARG A 51 23.15 -4.77 -4.06
C ARG A 51 22.49 -3.50 -3.49
N TYR A 52 21.42 -3.65 -2.71
CA TYR A 52 20.63 -2.54 -2.17
C TYR A 52 20.79 -2.41 -0.65
N ARG A 53 22.01 -2.10 -0.20
CA ARG A 53 22.34 -1.98 1.24
C ARG A 53 21.92 -0.66 1.87
N ARG A 54 21.92 0.43 1.10
CA ARG A 54 21.67 1.78 1.60
C ARG A 54 20.24 1.93 2.07
N ARG A 55 20.04 2.47 3.29
CA ARG A 55 18.72 2.86 3.79
C ARG A 55 18.37 4.25 3.29
N LEU A 56 17.12 4.47 2.86
CA LEU A 56 16.59 5.82 2.72
C LEU A 56 16.45 6.44 4.13
N LYS A 57 16.87 7.71 4.28
CA LYS A 57 16.66 8.45 5.53
C LYS A 57 15.18 8.57 5.93
N SER A 58 14.27 8.46 4.96
CA SER A 58 12.81 8.50 5.14
C SER A 58 12.19 7.18 5.61
N ALA A 59 12.88 6.05 5.48
CA ALA A 59 12.38 4.78 6.00
C ALA A 59 12.58 4.76 7.52
N GLY A 60 11.60 5.24 8.27
CA GLY A 60 11.58 5.19 9.72
C GLY A 60 11.91 3.79 10.24
N GLU A 61 12.59 3.70 11.36
CA GLU A 61 12.85 2.41 11.99
C GLU A 61 11.53 1.82 12.49
N ARG A 62 11.07 0.74 11.84
CA ARG A 62 9.96 -0.03 12.39
C ARG A 62 10.43 -0.68 13.70
N LYS A 63 9.95 -0.19 14.82
CA LYS A 63 10.13 -0.83 16.12
C LYS A 63 9.33 -2.13 16.25
N ILE A 64 8.40 -2.36 15.32
CA ILE A 64 7.47 -3.50 15.34
C ILE A 64 8.10 -4.69 14.59
N ARG A 65 8.28 -5.81 15.28
CA ARG A 65 8.78 -7.06 14.69
C ARG A 65 7.65 -7.83 14.02
N VAL A 66 7.52 -7.69 12.69
CA VAL A 66 6.52 -8.40 11.88
C VAL A 66 6.99 -9.80 11.45
N PHE A 67 8.31 -9.99 11.35
CA PHE A 67 8.94 -11.25 10.91
C PHE A 67 9.86 -11.82 12.00
N SER A 68 9.76 -13.14 12.19
CA SER A 68 10.73 -13.88 13.02
C SER A 68 12.10 -13.95 12.34
N LEU A 69 13.13 -14.37 13.07
CA LEU A 69 14.46 -14.61 12.50
C LEU A 69 14.42 -15.70 11.41
N LEU A 70 13.67 -16.76 11.64
CA LEU A 70 13.47 -17.84 10.66
C LEU A 70 12.79 -17.36 9.39
N ASP A 71 11.77 -16.47 9.50
CA ASP A 71 11.17 -15.84 8.32
C ASP A 71 12.18 -15.09 7.49
N LYS A 72 13.04 -14.31 8.14
CA LYS A 72 14.08 -13.52 7.44
C LYS A 72 15.09 -14.42 6.74
N ILE A 73 15.56 -15.46 7.41
CA ILE A 73 16.49 -16.45 6.84
C ILE A 73 15.83 -17.12 5.62
N ARG A 74 14.59 -17.62 5.78
CA ARG A 74 13.83 -18.24 4.68
C ARG A 74 13.66 -17.29 3.49
N MET A 75 13.29 -16.02 3.73
CA MET A 75 13.11 -15.03 2.65
C MET A 75 14.40 -14.78 1.87
N ILE A 76 15.56 -14.85 2.53
CA ILE A 76 16.86 -14.65 1.90
C ILE A 76 17.28 -15.87 1.07
N LEU A 77 17.16 -17.06 1.65
CA LEU A 77 17.65 -18.29 1.03
C LEU A 77 16.66 -18.86 0.00
N LEU A 78 15.36 -18.74 0.26
CA LEU A 78 14.27 -19.29 -0.55
C LEU A 78 13.22 -18.21 -0.86
N PRO A 79 13.58 -17.15 -1.63
CA PRO A 79 12.67 -16.07 -1.95
C PRO A 79 11.49 -16.57 -2.77
N LYS A 80 10.26 -16.23 -2.35
CA LYS A 80 9.04 -16.66 -3.01
C LYS A 80 8.56 -15.63 -4.03
N ASP A 81 8.01 -16.14 -5.13
CA ASP A 81 7.08 -15.37 -5.94
C ASP A 81 5.70 -15.39 -5.26
N PHE A 82 5.52 -14.50 -4.28
CA PHE A 82 4.31 -14.46 -3.49
C PHE A 82 3.08 -14.06 -4.30
N VAL A 83 3.25 -13.40 -5.45
CA VAL A 83 2.15 -13.07 -6.35
C VAL A 83 1.57 -14.33 -6.97
N LYS A 84 2.44 -15.18 -7.56
CA LYS A 84 2.04 -16.46 -8.14
C LYS A 84 1.50 -17.42 -7.08
N ALA A 85 2.15 -17.48 -5.91
CA ALA A 85 1.76 -18.36 -4.81
C ALA A 85 0.37 -18.04 -4.22
N ASN A 86 -0.10 -16.79 -4.36
CA ASN A 86 -1.37 -16.33 -3.80
C ASN A 86 -2.32 -15.77 -4.86
N GLU A 87 -2.21 -16.23 -6.10
CA GLU A 87 -2.99 -15.71 -7.24
C GLU A 87 -4.50 -15.71 -6.98
N LYS A 88 -5.04 -16.78 -6.37
CA LYS A 88 -6.46 -16.89 -6.02
C LYS A 88 -6.91 -15.78 -5.06
N ILE A 89 -6.13 -15.50 -4.01
CA ILE A 89 -6.46 -14.43 -3.05
C ILE A 89 -6.44 -13.07 -3.75
N LEU A 90 -5.44 -12.82 -4.60
CA LEU A 90 -5.31 -11.56 -5.33
C LEU A 90 -6.42 -11.35 -6.37
N LYS A 91 -6.88 -12.40 -7.04
CA LYS A 91 -8.03 -12.35 -7.93
C LYS A 91 -9.32 -12.02 -7.16
N ASN A 92 -9.50 -12.61 -5.98
CA ASN A 92 -10.65 -12.33 -5.13
C ASN A 92 -10.77 -10.85 -4.73
N ILE A 93 -9.63 -10.14 -4.55
CA ILE A 93 -9.64 -8.68 -4.34
C ILE A 93 -10.39 -7.97 -5.47
N LEU A 94 -10.12 -8.35 -6.72
CA LEU A 94 -10.75 -7.75 -7.89
C LEU A 94 -12.21 -8.18 -8.04
N GLU A 95 -12.52 -9.45 -7.79
CA GLU A 95 -13.87 -10.02 -7.85
C GLU A 95 -14.80 -9.37 -6.82
N GLU A 96 -14.28 -9.03 -5.65
CA GLU A 96 -15.03 -8.29 -4.63
C GLU A 96 -15.11 -6.77 -4.93
N GLY A 97 -14.67 -6.32 -6.10
CA GLY A 97 -14.79 -4.93 -6.56
C GLY A 97 -13.82 -3.94 -5.92
N HIS A 98 -12.74 -4.42 -5.31
CA HIS A 98 -11.63 -3.58 -4.89
C HIS A 98 -10.71 -3.27 -6.07
N GLU A 99 -9.81 -2.32 -5.89
CA GLU A 99 -8.73 -2.05 -6.83
C GLU A 99 -7.50 -2.88 -6.45
N LEU A 100 -6.78 -3.34 -7.47
CA LEU A 100 -5.44 -3.90 -7.33
C LEU A 100 -4.51 -3.16 -8.31
N GLY A 101 -3.56 -2.39 -7.78
CA GLY A 101 -2.59 -1.61 -8.54
C GLY A 101 -1.15 -2.14 -8.36
N LEU A 102 -0.21 -1.51 -9.06
CA LEU A 102 1.21 -1.85 -8.99
C LEU A 102 1.91 -1.16 -7.83
N HIS A 103 2.89 -1.86 -7.21
CA HIS A 103 3.76 -1.33 -6.16
C HIS A 103 5.25 -1.56 -6.51
N GLY A 104 5.67 -1.14 -7.70
CA GLY A 104 7.00 -1.44 -8.24
C GLY A 104 7.18 -2.91 -8.63
N TRP A 105 8.44 -3.29 -8.94
CA TRP A 105 8.81 -4.70 -9.22
C TRP A 105 9.18 -5.43 -7.93
N LYS A 106 10.25 -4.99 -7.24
CA LYS A 106 10.63 -5.47 -5.90
C LYS A 106 10.69 -4.30 -4.95
N HIS A 107 10.09 -4.44 -3.77
CA HIS A 107 10.01 -3.37 -2.79
C HIS A 107 11.41 -2.81 -2.40
N ARG A 108 12.39 -3.70 -2.15
CA ARG A 108 13.71 -3.31 -1.69
C ARG A 108 14.52 -2.52 -2.73
N GLU A 109 14.49 -2.93 -4.00
CA GLU A 109 15.23 -2.20 -5.04
C GLU A 109 14.69 -0.78 -5.21
N TRP A 110 13.37 -0.61 -5.05
CA TRP A 110 12.71 0.68 -5.15
C TRP A 110 13.03 1.60 -3.97
N THR A 111 12.97 1.07 -2.74
CA THR A 111 13.20 1.87 -1.52
C THR A 111 14.67 2.16 -1.24
N ARG A 112 15.61 1.42 -1.81
CA ARG A 112 17.04 1.48 -1.46
C ARG A 112 18.01 1.63 -2.62
N GLY A 113 17.52 1.67 -3.83
CA GLY A 113 18.36 1.71 -5.03
C GLY A 113 17.60 2.16 -6.26
N LEU A 114 16.66 3.08 -6.12
CA LEU A 114 15.89 3.62 -7.24
C LEU A 114 16.83 4.16 -8.33
N GLU A 115 17.92 4.80 -7.92
CA GLU A 115 18.95 5.35 -8.80
C GLU A 115 19.81 4.27 -9.52
N LYS A 116 19.69 3.00 -9.12
CA LYS A 116 20.47 1.88 -9.66
C LYS A 116 19.67 0.96 -10.57
N ILE A 117 18.38 1.25 -10.77
CA ILE A 117 17.49 0.42 -11.56
C ILE A 117 17.03 1.16 -12.81
N ASN A 118 16.80 0.41 -13.88
CA ASN A 118 16.08 0.93 -15.03
C ASN A 118 14.57 0.91 -14.70
N ILE A 119 14.00 2.05 -14.41
CA ILE A 119 12.60 2.23 -13.98
C ILE A 119 11.65 1.71 -15.06
N ASN A 120 11.92 2.03 -16.34
CA ASN A 120 11.10 1.58 -17.47
C ASN A 120 11.04 0.04 -17.55
N ASP A 121 12.19 -0.64 -17.44
CA ASP A 121 12.24 -2.11 -17.43
C ASP A 121 11.42 -2.70 -16.27
N ARG A 122 11.51 -2.11 -15.08
CA ARG A 122 10.76 -2.56 -13.90
C ARG A 122 9.25 -2.40 -14.06
N ILE A 123 8.81 -1.28 -14.62
CA ILE A 123 7.37 -1.03 -14.89
C ILE A 123 6.88 -1.97 -15.99
N VAL A 124 7.63 -2.17 -17.07
CA VAL A 124 7.28 -3.13 -18.14
C VAL A 124 7.13 -4.54 -17.61
N LYS A 125 8.11 -5.03 -16.83
CA LYS A 125 8.05 -6.36 -16.20
C LYS A 125 6.84 -6.50 -15.28
N SER A 126 6.57 -5.48 -14.45
CA SER A 126 5.43 -5.46 -13.55
C SER A 126 4.11 -5.55 -14.32
N LYS A 127 3.94 -4.73 -15.35
CA LYS A 127 2.74 -4.74 -16.20
C LYS A 127 2.55 -6.07 -16.92
N LYS A 128 3.59 -6.59 -17.57
CA LYS A 128 3.51 -7.88 -18.28
C LYS A 128 3.05 -9.00 -17.36
N LYS A 129 3.63 -9.09 -16.15
CA LYS A 129 3.24 -10.12 -15.18
C LYS A 129 1.82 -9.89 -14.65
N TYR A 130 1.45 -8.64 -14.37
CA TYR A 130 0.11 -8.26 -13.93
C TYR A 130 -0.95 -8.68 -14.94
N ILE A 131 -0.76 -8.30 -16.23
CA ILE A 131 -1.68 -8.65 -17.32
C ILE A 131 -1.78 -10.17 -17.52
N LYS A 132 -0.63 -10.87 -17.45
CA LYS A 132 -0.63 -12.34 -17.57
C LYS A 132 -1.51 -13.01 -16.51
N ILE A 133 -1.47 -12.52 -15.26
CA ILE A 133 -2.18 -13.12 -14.13
C ILE A 133 -3.64 -12.65 -14.05
N PHE A 134 -3.88 -11.35 -14.16
CA PHE A 134 -5.19 -10.75 -13.89
C PHE A 134 -6.01 -10.46 -15.17
N LYS A 135 -5.44 -10.67 -16.37
CA LYS A 135 -6.10 -10.47 -17.68
C LYS A 135 -6.66 -9.06 -17.88
N ARG A 136 -6.04 -8.06 -17.28
CA ARG A 136 -6.42 -6.64 -17.37
C ARG A 136 -5.22 -5.73 -17.22
N GLU A 137 -5.33 -4.48 -17.70
CA GLU A 137 -4.31 -3.46 -17.54
C GLU A 137 -4.33 -2.86 -16.13
N PRO A 138 -3.18 -2.70 -15.45
CA PRO A 138 -3.10 -1.87 -14.26
C PRO A 138 -3.13 -0.39 -14.66
N ILE A 139 -3.97 0.41 -13.98
CA ILE A 139 -4.12 1.85 -14.25
C ILE A 139 -3.66 2.72 -13.09
N SER A 140 -3.25 2.11 -11.98
CA SER A 140 -2.75 2.80 -10.80
C SER A 140 -1.43 2.22 -10.31
N PHE A 141 -0.68 3.07 -9.63
CA PHE A 141 0.64 2.76 -9.10
C PHE A 141 0.85 3.48 -7.76
N THR A 142 1.58 2.85 -6.87
CA THR A 142 2.17 3.51 -5.70
C THR A 142 3.63 3.12 -5.56
N SER A 143 4.47 4.08 -5.20
CA SER A 143 5.90 3.84 -5.03
C SER A 143 6.19 3.22 -3.67
N PRO A 144 6.95 2.12 -3.61
CA PRO A 144 7.49 1.63 -2.35
C PRO A 144 8.22 2.73 -1.58
N GLY A 145 7.83 2.94 -0.31
CA GLY A 145 8.41 3.99 0.53
C GLY A 145 8.15 5.43 0.05
N PHE A 146 7.13 5.64 -0.79
CA PHE A 146 6.84 6.95 -1.41
C PHE A 146 8.03 7.53 -2.19
N ASN A 147 8.92 6.66 -2.69
CA ASN A 147 10.10 7.07 -3.43
C ASN A 147 9.75 7.28 -4.91
N ILE A 148 9.39 8.49 -5.26
CA ILE A 148 8.95 8.92 -6.59
C ILE A 148 9.71 10.19 -7.00
N ASN A 149 10.10 10.26 -8.28
CA ASN A 149 10.75 11.40 -8.91
C ASN A 149 10.16 11.65 -10.30
N ASP A 150 10.65 12.65 -11.02
CA ASP A 150 10.14 13.02 -12.34
C ASP A 150 10.36 11.90 -13.37
N GLU A 151 11.47 11.17 -13.32
CA GLU A 151 11.72 10.02 -14.19
C GLU A 151 10.64 8.94 -14.01
N VAL A 152 10.30 8.62 -12.76
CA VAL A 152 9.21 7.69 -12.45
C VAL A 152 7.90 8.18 -13.05
N LEU A 153 7.56 9.46 -12.87
CA LEU A 153 6.33 10.03 -13.42
C LEU A 153 6.27 9.92 -14.95
N GLU A 154 7.36 10.24 -15.65
CA GLU A 154 7.40 10.14 -17.11
C GLU A 154 7.25 8.68 -17.59
N VAL A 155 7.90 7.74 -16.92
CA VAL A 155 7.72 6.31 -17.23
C VAL A 155 6.29 5.86 -16.96
N LEU A 156 5.68 6.26 -15.85
CA LEU A 156 4.29 5.92 -15.54
C LEU A 156 3.32 6.47 -16.58
N LYS A 157 3.52 7.72 -17.05
CA LYS A 157 2.74 8.31 -18.16
C LYS A 157 2.86 7.49 -19.45
N LYS A 158 4.09 7.15 -19.85
CA LYS A 158 4.38 6.31 -21.03
C LYS A 158 3.63 4.98 -20.97
N HIS A 159 3.51 4.40 -19.78
CA HIS A 159 2.82 3.12 -19.56
C HIS A 159 1.34 3.25 -19.21
N ARG A 160 0.72 4.41 -19.43
CA ARG A 160 -0.72 4.68 -19.27
C ARG A 160 -1.24 4.47 -17.85
N ILE A 161 -0.38 4.65 -16.84
CA ILE A 161 -0.82 4.77 -15.45
C ILE A 161 -1.54 6.11 -15.30
N LYS A 162 -2.73 6.07 -14.71
CA LYS A 162 -3.61 7.25 -14.58
C LYS A 162 -3.68 7.79 -13.15
N PHE A 163 -3.41 6.94 -12.15
CA PHE A 163 -3.56 7.26 -10.74
C PHE A 163 -2.33 6.86 -9.93
N ILE A 164 -1.95 7.72 -8.99
CA ILE A 164 -0.90 7.48 -8.00
C ILE A 164 -1.35 7.95 -6.61
N SER A 165 -0.61 7.55 -5.58
CA SER A 165 -0.85 8.03 -4.22
C SER A 165 0.47 8.20 -3.45
N ASP A 166 1.34 9.07 -3.95
CA ASP A 166 2.73 9.19 -3.50
C ASP A 166 3.09 10.59 -3.00
N PHE A 167 2.42 11.64 -3.48
CA PHE A 167 2.66 13.00 -3.03
C PHE A 167 1.68 13.40 -1.93
N GLN A 168 2.20 14.15 -0.97
CA GLN A 168 1.39 14.73 0.10
C GLN A 168 0.46 15.84 -0.41
N GLY A 169 -0.59 16.12 0.32
CA GLY A 169 -1.55 17.16 0.03
C GLY A 169 -2.88 16.94 0.73
N GLU A 170 -3.78 17.91 0.65
CA GLU A 170 -5.11 17.83 1.26
C GLU A 170 -6.21 17.45 0.26
N LYS A 171 -5.91 17.54 -1.03
CA LYS A 171 -6.84 17.28 -2.14
C LYS A 171 -6.14 16.60 -3.31
N PRO A 172 -6.88 15.87 -4.17
CA PRO A 172 -6.32 15.30 -5.39
C PRO A 172 -5.69 16.39 -6.28
N LYS A 173 -4.53 16.06 -6.88
CA LYS A 173 -3.79 16.96 -7.80
C LYS A 173 -3.37 16.19 -9.05
N LYS A 174 -3.37 16.88 -10.19
CA LYS A 174 -2.89 16.33 -11.48
C LYS A 174 -1.41 16.65 -11.68
N TYR A 175 -0.67 15.67 -12.20
CA TYR A 175 0.69 15.75 -12.71
C TYR A 175 0.67 15.33 -14.18
N GLY A 176 0.35 16.29 -15.07
CA GLY A 176 0.01 15.99 -16.46
C GLY A 176 -1.25 15.13 -16.54
N LYS A 177 -1.14 13.93 -17.15
CA LYS A 177 -2.24 12.97 -17.28
C LYS A 177 -2.43 12.06 -16.06
N ILE A 178 -1.54 12.13 -15.08
CA ILE A 178 -1.60 11.32 -13.86
C ILE A 178 -2.28 12.12 -12.75
N LYS A 179 -3.23 11.51 -12.04
CA LYS A 179 -3.89 12.09 -10.88
C LYS A 179 -3.32 11.48 -9.60
N ASN A 180 -2.81 12.32 -8.72
CA ASN A 180 -2.38 11.92 -7.39
C ASN A 180 -3.52 12.07 -6.39
N ILE A 181 -3.79 11.00 -5.65
CA ILE A 181 -4.72 11.00 -4.52
C ILE A 181 -3.88 10.93 -3.25
N PRO A 182 -3.72 12.04 -2.51
CA PRO A 182 -2.79 12.07 -1.38
C PRO A 182 -3.31 11.26 -0.20
N MET A 183 -2.40 10.68 0.58
CA MET A 183 -2.69 10.19 1.94
C MET A 183 -2.66 11.39 2.89
N THR A 184 -3.79 11.69 3.54
CA THR A 184 -3.96 12.87 4.40
C THR A 184 -3.75 12.58 5.88
N ILE A 185 -3.73 11.31 6.27
CA ILE A 185 -3.49 10.87 7.64
C ILE A 185 -2.28 9.94 7.62
N LEU A 186 -1.13 10.50 7.98
CA LEU A 186 0.18 9.84 7.98
C LEU A 186 0.92 10.15 9.28
N GLY A 187 1.79 9.25 9.68
CA GLY A 187 2.83 9.50 10.65
C GLY A 187 4.03 10.23 10.04
N GLU A 188 5.01 10.53 10.86
CA GLU A 188 6.29 11.09 10.42
C GLU A 188 6.94 10.21 9.34
N ASN A 189 7.68 10.86 8.43
CA ASN A 189 8.35 10.21 7.31
C ASN A 189 7.40 9.34 6.44
N LYS A 190 6.14 9.76 6.34
CA LYS A 190 5.08 9.06 5.60
C LYS A 190 4.83 7.61 6.08
N THR A 191 5.10 7.33 7.36
CA THR A 191 4.80 6.03 7.99
C THR A 191 3.28 5.82 8.08
N PRO A 192 2.75 4.57 7.96
CA PRO A 192 1.35 4.31 8.24
C PRO A 192 0.97 4.81 9.62
N ILE A 193 -0.13 5.52 9.74
CA ILE A 193 -0.46 6.25 10.98
C ILE A 193 -0.61 5.32 12.18
N ILE A 194 -1.19 4.14 12.01
CA ILE A 194 -1.37 3.17 13.10
C ILE A 194 -0.01 2.67 13.59
N GLU A 195 0.87 2.25 12.67
CA GLU A 195 2.24 1.82 13.00
C GLU A 195 3.03 2.94 13.68
N TYR A 196 2.89 4.18 13.20
CA TYR A 196 3.54 5.34 13.79
C TYR A 196 3.11 5.56 15.24
N LEU A 197 1.80 5.60 15.50
CA LEU A 197 1.27 5.83 16.84
C LEU A 197 1.67 4.71 17.82
N ILE A 198 1.64 3.45 17.38
CA ILE A 198 2.17 2.31 18.16
C ILE A 198 3.66 2.51 18.47
N SER A 199 4.47 2.98 17.51
CA SER A 199 5.90 3.24 17.75
C SER A 199 6.15 4.36 18.76
N LYS A 200 5.15 5.21 18.99
CA LYS A 200 5.15 6.27 20.04
C LYS A 200 4.53 5.80 21.36
N GLY A 201 4.24 4.49 21.48
CA GLY A 201 3.71 3.90 22.71
C GLY A 201 2.20 4.03 22.91
N LYS A 202 1.46 4.45 21.87
CA LYS A 202 0.00 4.59 21.94
C LYS A 202 -0.69 3.23 21.92
N ASN A 203 -1.70 3.05 22.78
CA ASN A 203 -2.59 1.89 22.78
C ASN A 203 -3.71 2.02 21.74
N ASP A 204 -4.52 0.97 21.57
CA ASP A 204 -5.56 0.93 20.54
C ASP A 204 -6.67 1.96 20.78
N GLU A 205 -6.99 2.29 22.04
CA GLU A 205 -8.00 3.30 22.40
C GLU A 205 -7.53 4.70 22.01
N GLU A 206 -6.28 5.05 22.37
CA GLU A 206 -5.67 6.34 22.01
C GLU A 206 -5.55 6.51 20.48
N ILE A 207 -5.23 5.41 19.75
CA ILE A 207 -5.17 5.42 18.29
C ILE A 207 -6.56 5.64 17.71
N LEU A 208 -7.58 4.95 18.23
CA LEU A 208 -8.96 5.11 17.80
C LEU A 208 -9.44 6.56 17.98
N GLU A 209 -9.19 7.16 19.14
CA GLU A 209 -9.57 8.56 19.40
C GLU A 209 -8.82 9.54 18.48
N TYR A 210 -7.54 9.32 18.23
CA TYR A 210 -6.78 10.10 17.26
C TYR A 210 -7.42 10.00 15.86
N MET A 211 -7.75 8.77 15.41
CA MET A 211 -8.38 8.56 14.10
C MET A 211 -9.75 9.21 14.01
N LYS A 212 -10.56 9.11 15.07
CA LYS A 212 -11.89 9.80 15.13
C LYS A 212 -11.74 11.32 14.99
N LYS A 213 -10.74 11.92 15.64
CA LYS A 213 -10.44 13.35 15.52
C LYS A 213 -10.07 13.70 14.07
N GLN A 214 -9.12 12.99 13.46
CA GLN A 214 -8.71 13.23 12.07
C GLN A 214 -9.89 13.09 11.08
N ILE A 215 -10.74 12.09 11.27
CA ILE A 215 -11.93 11.86 10.43
C ILE A 215 -12.95 13.01 10.57
N LYS A 216 -13.09 13.59 11.76
CA LYS A 216 -13.97 14.75 11.97
C LYS A 216 -13.44 16.04 11.30
N GLU A 217 -12.14 16.25 11.31
CA GLU A 217 -11.51 17.50 10.86
C GLU A 217 -11.26 17.57 9.35
N LYS A 218 -10.87 16.47 8.72
CA LYS A 218 -10.47 16.48 7.32
C LYS A 218 -11.65 16.36 6.35
N LYS A 219 -11.51 16.94 5.16
CA LYS A 219 -12.46 16.80 4.03
C LYS A 219 -12.20 15.52 3.23
N LEU A 220 -10.93 15.25 2.91
CA LEU A 220 -10.45 13.99 2.37
C LEU A 220 -9.85 13.18 3.52
N ILE A 221 -10.47 12.07 3.87
CA ILE A 221 -9.97 11.10 4.84
C ILE A 221 -9.27 10.00 4.05
N SER A 222 -7.95 9.99 4.04
CA SER A 222 -7.18 8.97 3.35
C SER A 222 -5.99 8.54 4.18
N PHE A 223 -5.85 7.25 4.38
CA PHE A 223 -4.71 6.64 5.05
C PHE A 223 -4.38 5.29 4.42
N TYR A 224 -3.19 4.78 4.71
CA TYR A 224 -2.79 3.48 4.25
C TYR A 224 -2.39 2.56 5.40
N ILE A 225 -2.47 1.26 5.13
CA ILE A 225 -2.10 0.18 6.03
C ILE A 225 -1.23 -0.83 5.28
N HIS A 226 -0.46 -1.62 6.03
CA HIS A 226 0.25 -2.77 5.49
C HIS A 226 -0.50 -4.06 5.76
N GLY A 227 -0.78 -4.85 4.73
CA GLY A 227 -1.42 -6.16 4.89
C GLY A 227 -0.67 -7.08 5.84
N MET A 228 0.66 -6.92 5.97
CA MET A 228 1.48 -7.73 6.87
C MET A 228 1.41 -7.32 8.35
N PHE A 229 0.86 -6.15 8.69
CA PHE A 229 0.76 -5.69 10.06
C PHE A 229 -0.69 -5.51 10.49
N GLU A 230 -1.40 -4.50 10.00
CA GLU A 230 -2.74 -4.19 10.50
C GLU A 230 -3.74 -5.32 10.21
N ALA A 231 -3.70 -5.91 9.01
CA ALA A 231 -4.58 -7.03 8.67
C ALA A 231 -4.30 -8.31 9.48
N ARG A 232 -3.14 -8.44 10.11
CA ARG A 232 -2.79 -9.59 10.95
C ARG A 232 -3.02 -9.35 12.42
N PHE A 233 -2.73 -8.15 12.91
CA PHE A 233 -2.59 -7.88 14.35
C PHE A 233 -3.52 -6.80 14.87
N LYS A 234 -4.19 -6.03 13.99
CA LYS A 234 -4.99 -4.85 14.38
C LYS A 234 -6.38 -4.85 13.74
N LEU A 235 -6.95 -6.02 13.43
CA LEU A 235 -8.27 -6.12 12.81
C LEU A 235 -9.37 -5.51 13.68
N ASN A 236 -9.33 -5.70 15.00
CA ASN A 236 -10.33 -5.13 15.90
C ASN A 236 -10.27 -3.59 15.88
N LEU A 237 -9.06 -3.01 15.93
CA LEU A 237 -8.89 -1.57 15.81
C LEU A 237 -9.39 -1.04 14.45
N LEU A 238 -9.07 -1.76 13.35
CA LEU A 238 -9.60 -1.41 12.03
C LEU A 238 -11.14 -1.49 11.99
N GLU A 239 -11.71 -2.48 12.64
CA GLU A 239 -13.17 -2.63 12.75
C GLU A 239 -13.82 -1.42 13.43
N ASP A 240 -13.26 -0.96 14.55
CA ASP A 240 -13.78 0.21 15.27
C ASP A 240 -13.63 1.50 14.44
N ILE A 241 -12.52 1.66 13.73
CA ILE A 241 -12.33 2.78 12.80
C ILE A 241 -13.37 2.72 11.66
N PHE A 242 -13.59 1.55 11.04
CA PHE A 242 -14.55 1.39 9.94
C PHE A 242 -15.98 1.58 10.38
N LYS A 243 -16.34 1.12 11.59
CA LYS A 243 -17.63 1.38 12.22
C LYS A 243 -17.87 2.88 12.37
N PHE A 244 -16.86 3.62 12.85
CA PHE A 244 -16.96 5.09 12.98
C PHE A 244 -17.11 5.77 11.62
N ILE A 245 -16.32 5.38 10.61
CA ILE A 245 -16.39 5.89 9.23
C ILE A 245 -17.79 5.68 8.65
N LYS A 246 -18.34 4.46 8.81
CA LYS A 246 -19.69 4.13 8.34
C LYS A 246 -20.77 4.99 9.00
N ASN A 247 -20.68 5.20 10.31
CA ASN A 247 -21.62 6.03 11.06
C ASN A 247 -21.59 7.51 10.60
N LYS A 248 -20.45 7.98 10.07
CA LYS A 248 -20.31 9.33 9.48
C LYS A 248 -20.81 9.43 8.03
N LYS A 249 -21.30 8.34 7.44
CA LYS A 249 -21.84 8.28 6.06
C LYS A 249 -20.90 8.91 5.03
N LEU A 250 -19.59 8.63 5.15
CA LEU A 250 -18.58 9.16 4.23
C LEU A 250 -18.74 8.54 2.85
N ASN A 251 -18.46 9.32 1.80
CA ASN A 251 -18.41 8.82 0.44
C ASN A 251 -17.11 8.02 0.24
N ASN A 252 -17.20 6.69 0.27
CA ASN A 252 -16.05 5.83 0.07
C ASN A 252 -15.68 5.73 -1.41
N LYS A 253 -14.40 5.99 -1.72
CA LYS A 253 -13.82 5.89 -3.06
C LYS A 253 -12.52 5.10 -3.04
N ARG A 254 -12.33 4.26 -4.04
CA ARG A 254 -11.00 3.74 -4.40
C ARG A 254 -10.16 4.86 -5.01
N ILE A 255 -8.84 4.69 -5.11
CA ILE A 255 -7.96 5.68 -5.74
C ILE A 255 -8.35 5.92 -7.21
N ILE A 256 -8.83 4.90 -7.90
CA ILE A 256 -9.24 4.99 -9.31
C ILE A 256 -10.63 5.61 -9.54
N ASP A 257 -11.38 5.92 -8.51
CA ASP A 257 -12.73 6.50 -8.60
C ASP A 257 -12.71 8.04 -8.58
N TYR A 258 -11.54 8.66 -8.59
CA TYR A 258 -11.37 10.11 -8.59
C TYR A 258 -11.30 10.67 -10.05
#